data_69b478a6f4819cb9ecb5752033fab773
#
_entry.id   69b478a6f4819cb9ecb5752033fab773
#
_cell.length_a   1.000
_cell.length_b   1.000
_cell.length_c   1.000
_cell.angle_alpha   90.00
_cell.angle_beta   90.00
_cell.angle_gamma   90.00
#
_symmetry.space_group_name_H-M   'P 1'
#
loop_
_entity.id
_entity.type
_entity.pdbx_description
1 polymer ?
#
loop_
_entity_poly.entity_id
_entity_poly.type
_entity_poly.pdbx_seq_one_letter_code
_entity_poly.pdbx_strand_id
1 'polypeptide(L)'
;GMQGVGAMAIGTETIKPVDMLVGPGNAFVAEAKRQLYGRVGIDLFAGPTETMVIADETVDGEICATDLLGQAEHGYNSPAVMITNSRKLAEETFKEIDRILEILPTKETASTSWRDYGEIILCDTYEEMLSKANEIASEHVQVMTKKDDWFLENMTSYGALFLGARTNVANGDKVIGTNHTLPTKKAGRYTGGLWVGKFIKTHTYQKIMTDEAAKLIGEYGSRLSYLEGFIGHAEQCNIRVRRYGGLNVEYGKPASKLKN
;
A
#
# COMPACT_ATOMS: atom_id res chain seq x y z
N GLY A 1 -3.55 18.05 11.36
CA GLY A 1 -4.09 16.82 11.91
C GLY A 1 -5.44 16.43 11.32
N MET A 2 -6.20 15.58 12.00
CA MET A 2 -7.48 15.05 11.50
C MET A 2 -8.51 16.15 11.18
N GLN A 3 -8.51 17.28 11.90
CA GLN A 3 -9.41 18.40 11.62
C GLN A 3 -9.17 19.02 10.23
N GLY A 4 -7.89 19.15 9.85
CA GLY A 4 -7.52 19.61 8.50
C GLY A 4 -7.95 18.61 7.42
N VAL A 5 -7.83 17.30 7.68
CA VAL A 5 -8.32 16.24 6.79
C VAL A 5 -9.84 16.36 6.61
N GLY A 6 -10.58 16.52 7.70
CA GLY A 6 -12.04 16.75 7.65
C GLY A 6 -12.42 18.02 6.88
N ALA A 7 -11.75 19.13 7.17
CA ALA A 7 -11.99 20.41 6.50
C ALA A 7 -11.74 20.33 4.98
N MET A 8 -10.65 19.66 4.55
CA MET A 8 -10.36 19.48 3.13
C MET A 8 -11.36 18.53 2.44
N ALA A 9 -11.81 17.48 3.12
CA ALA A 9 -12.73 16.51 2.51
C ALA A 9 -14.18 17.02 2.41
N ILE A 10 -14.64 17.79 3.40
CA ILE A 10 -16.04 18.23 3.53
C ILE A 10 -16.21 19.65 2.99
N GLY A 11 -15.18 20.46 3.11
CA GLY A 11 -15.20 21.89 2.88
C GLY A 11 -15.60 22.66 4.14
N THR A 12 -15.21 23.92 4.18
CA THR A 12 -15.60 24.92 5.20
C THR A 12 -15.93 26.22 4.49
N GLU A 13 -16.25 27.27 5.25
CA GLU A 13 -16.48 28.61 4.68
C GLU A 13 -15.27 29.10 3.86
N THR A 14 -14.04 28.77 4.29
CA THR A 14 -12.79 29.25 3.68
C THR A 14 -12.00 28.19 2.91
N ILE A 15 -12.32 26.91 3.09
CA ILE A 15 -11.61 25.79 2.45
C ILE A 15 -12.58 25.07 1.50
N LYS A 16 -12.29 25.12 0.21
CA LYS A 16 -13.04 24.34 -0.78
C LYS A 16 -12.75 22.84 -0.61
N PRO A 17 -13.77 21.96 -0.74
CA PRO A 17 -13.53 20.52 -0.68
C PRO A 17 -12.61 20.07 -1.82
N VAL A 18 -11.79 19.06 -1.52
CA VAL A 18 -10.84 18.46 -2.47
C VAL A 18 -11.34 17.10 -2.95
N ASP A 19 -10.83 16.66 -4.11
CA ASP A 19 -11.13 15.34 -4.66
C ASP A 19 -10.22 14.25 -4.09
N MET A 20 -9.02 14.62 -3.61
CA MET A 20 -8.02 13.68 -3.12
C MET A 20 -7.23 14.25 -1.95
N LEU A 21 -6.98 13.41 -0.94
CA LEU A 21 -6.15 13.68 0.24
C LEU A 21 -4.82 12.94 0.10
N VAL A 22 -3.72 13.67 0.21
CA VAL A 22 -2.36 13.16 0.07
C VAL A 22 -1.52 13.59 1.26
N GLY A 23 -0.70 12.70 1.77
CA GLY A 23 0.27 12.97 2.82
C GLY A 23 0.22 11.95 3.97
N PRO A 24 1.35 11.79 4.67
CA PRO A 24 1.44 10.94 5.85
C PRO A 24 0.80 11.62 7.06
N GLY A 25 0.66 10.87 8.14
CA GLY A 25 0.18 11.39 9.40
C GLY A 25 0.12 10.33 10.50
N ASN A 26 -0.23 10.76 11.69
CA ASN A 26 -0.41 9.87 12.82
C ASN A 26 -1.69 9.01 12.70
N ALA A 27 -1.94 8.14 13.68
CA ALA A 27 -3.09 7.24 13.70
C ALA A 27 -4.44 7.96 13.52
N PHE A 28 -4.59 9.19 14.03
CA PHE A 28 -5.84 9.96 13.87
C PHE A 28 -6.04 10.48 12.44
N VAL A 29 -4.95 10.85 11.76
CA VAL A 29 -4.99 11.24 10.34
C VAL A 29 -5.30 10.02 9.46
N ALA A 30 -4.67 8.89 9.74
CA ALA A 30 -4.92 7.64 9.05
C ALA A 30 -6.39 7.21 9.21
N GLU A 31 -6.95 7.28 10.41
CA GLU A 31 -8.35 6.95 10.68
C GLU A 31 -9.31 7.93 9.99
N ALA A 32 -9.02 9.23 10.00
CA ALA A 32 -9.82 10.20 9.26
C ALA A 32 -9.83 9.93 7.76
N LYS A 33 -8.69 9.59 7.15
CA LYS A 33 -8.61 9.17 5.75
C LYS A 33 -9.44 7.91 5.50
N ARG A 34 -9.38 6.93 6.39
CA ARG A 34 -10.15 5.68 6.28
C ARG A 34 -11.66 5.94 6.25
N GLN A 35 -12.14 6.82 7.13
CA GLN A 35 -13.57 7.15 7.20
C GLN A 35 -14.07 7.98 6.01
N LEU A 36 -13.20 8.79 5.42
CA LEU A 36 -13.54 9.67 4.30
C LEU A 36 -13.29 9.07 2.93
N TYR A 37 -12.58 7.93 2.87
CA TYR A 37 -12.35 7.21 1.62
C TYR A 37 -13.68 6.81 0.96
N GLY A 38 -13.79 7.08 -0.32
CA GLY A 38 -15.02 6.92 -1.08
C GLY A 38 -15.76 8.24 -1.29
N ARG A 39 -15.76 9.16 -0.31
CA ARG A 39 -16.18 10.55 -0.51
C ARG A 39 -15.08 11.34 -1.22
N VAL A 40 -13.84 11.13 -0.81
CA VAL A 40 -12.63 11.66 -1.45
C VAL A 40 -11.64 10.51 -1.71
N GLY A 41 -10.77 10.68 -2.70
CA GLY A 41 -9.64 9.78 -2.90
C GLY A 41 -8.61 9.94 -1.79
N ILE A 42 -7.83 8.88 -1.53
CA ILE A 42 -6.65 8.94 -0.68
C ILE A 42 -5.44 8.35 -1.40
N ASP A 43 -4.26 8.83 -1.04
CA ASP A 43 -3.00 8.29 -1.57
C ASP A 43 -2.79 6.83 -1.14
N LEU A 44 -2.76 6.61 0.18
CA LEU A 44 -2.59 5.31 0.82
C LEU A 44 -2.98 5.40 2.30
N PHE A 45 -2.99 4.25 2.95
CA PHE A 45 -3.17 4.15 4.38
C PHE A 45 -1.80 4.14 5.06
N ALA A 46 -1.39 5.27 5.64
CA ALA A 46 -0.16 5.42 6.41
C ALA A 46 -0.50 5.70 7.89
N GLY A 47 -0.13 4.77 8.74
CA GLY A 47 -0.28 4.86 10.20
C GLY A 47 1.05 5.10 10.92
N PRO A 48 1.21 4.57 12.14
CA PRO A 48 2.48 4.62 12.85
C PRO A 48 3.62 4.03 12.03
N THR A 49 4.78 4.66 12.10
CA THR A 49 5.99 4.21 11.40
C THR A 49 6.40 2.80 11.84
N GLU A 50 6.76 1.97 10.88
CA GLU A 50 7.21 0.60 11.06
C GLU A 50 8.59 0.43 10.45
N THR A 51 9.51 -0.24 11.13
CA THR A 51 10.84 -0.54 10.57
C THR A 51 11.19 -2.00 10.73
N MET A 52 11.95 -2.50 9.77
CA MET A 52 12.55 -3.82 9.78
C MET A 52 14.02 -3.73 9.37
N VAL A 53 14.88 -4.37 10.13
CA VAL A 53 16.29 -4.57 9.81
C VAL A 53 16.52 -6.04 9.51
N ILE A 54 16.95 -6.36 8.29
CA ILE A 54 17.37 -7.70 7.88
C ILE A 54 18.91 -7.67 7.83
N ALA A 55 19.57 -8.42 8.70
CA ALA A 55 21.02 -8.34 8.83
C ALA A 55 21.66 -9.71 9.07
N ASP A 56 22.90 -9.86 8.63
CA ASP A 56 23.76 -10.99 8.93
C ASP A 56 25.07 -10.52 9.59
N GLU A 57 26.02 -11.42 9.79
CA GLU A 57 27.30 -11.17 10.45
C GLU A 57 28.25 -10.18 9.71
N THR A 58 27.84 -9.61 8.59
CA THR A 58 28.61 -8.58 7.85
C THR A 58 28.51 -7.20 8.46
N VAL A 59 27.60 -7.02 9.43
CA VAL A 59 27.43 -5.81 10.24
C VAL A 59 27.48 -6.14 11.72
N ASP A 60 27.54 -5.13 12.57
CA ASP A 60 27.60 -5.26 14.02
C ASP A 60 26.27 -4.87 14.71
N GLY A 61 26.18 -5.17 16.01
CA GLY A 61 24.99 -4.87 16.81
C GLY A 61 24.74 -3.37 16.98
N GLU A 62 25.76 -2.52 16.94
CA GLU A 62 25.61 -1.07 17.16
C GLU A 62 24.82 -0.44 15.99
N ILE A 63 25.16 -0.77 14.74
CA ILE A 63 24.43 -0.25 13.59
C ILE A 63 22.99 -0.73 13.55
N CYS A 64 22.74 -2.03 13.85
CA CYS A 64 21.40 -2.59 13.91
C CYS A 64 20.56 -1.91 14.99
N ALA A 65 21.10 -1.77 16.20
CA ALA A 65 20.41 -1.14 17.33
C ALA A 65 20.11 0.35 17.06
N THR A 66 21.07 1.07 16.45
CA THR A 66 20.90 2.48 16.11
C THR A 66 19.78 2.67 15.11
N ASP A 67 19.71 1.86 14.05
CA ASP A 67 18.68 1.96 13.02
C ASP A 67 17.30 1.56 13.56
N LEU A 68 17.21 0.56 14.42
CA LEU A 68 15.95 0.18 15.08
C LEU A 68 15.44 1.28 16.01
N LEU A 69 16.28 1.81 16.89
CA LEU A 69 15.89 2.83 17.86
C LEU A 69 15.62 4.18 17.21
N GLY A 70 16.37 4.53 16.17
CA GLY A 70 16.15 5.75 15.38
C GLY A 70 14.78 5.79 14.71
N GLN A 71 14.14 4.65 14.49
CA GLN A 71 12.78 4.57 14.00
C GLN A 71 11.76 4.39 15.15
N ALA A 72 12.11 3.69 16.21
CA ALA A 72 11.25 3.52 17.38
C ALA A 72 10.92 4.85 18.09
N GLU A 73 11.75 5.89 17.93
CA GLU A 73 11.51 7.23 18.48
C GLU A 73 10.33 7.99 17.83
N HIS A 74 9.82 7.53 16.68
CA HIS A 74 8.69 8.17 16.00
C HIS A 74 7.39 8.15 16.80
N GLY A 75 7.21 7.19 17.73
CA GLY A 75 6.02 7.10 18.55
C GLY A 75 6.01 5.86 19.42
N TYR A 76 5.21 5.90 20.48
CA TYR A 76 5.09 4.80 21.47
C TYR A 76 4.60 3.47 20.87
N ASN A 77 4.09 3.47 19.66
CA ASN A 77 3.53 2.31 18.96
C ASN A 77 4.17 2.08 17.59
N SER A 78 5.44 2.40 17.42
CA SER A 78 6.23 2.22 16.20
C SER A 78 6.99 0.89 16.24
N PRO A 79 6.53 -0.17 15.56
CA PRO A 79 7.22 -1.46 15.57
C PRO A 79 8.63 -1.37 14.99
N ALA A 80 9.57 -1.99 15.66
CA ALA A 80 10.95 -2.13 15.22
C ALA A 80 11.37 -3.60 15.29
N VAL A 81 11.52 -4.23 14.13
CA VAL A 81 11.77 -5.67 14.01
C VAL A 81 13.13 -5.92 13.37
N MET A 82 13.90 -6.81 13.95
CA MET A 82 15.11 -7.34 13.32
C MET A 82 14.90 -8.79 12.90
N ILE A 83 15.38 -9.15 11.72
CA ILE A 83 15.45 -10.52 11.24
C ILE A 83 16.91 -10.85 10.94
N THR A 84 17.43 -11.90 11.53
CA THR A 84 18.84 -12.30 11.36
C THR A 84 19.01 -13.80 11.37
N ASN A 85 20.03 -14.29 10.67
CA ASN A 85 20.49 -15.67 10.78
C ASN A 85 21.72 -15.83 11.68
N SER A 86 22.13 -14.78 12.38
CA SER A 86 23.26 -14.81 13.30
C SER A 86 22.79 -14.60 14.75
N ARG A 87 22.83 -15.66 15.55
CA ARG A 87 22.56 -15.58 17.00
C ARG A 87 23.48 -14.57 17.69
N LYS A 88 24.77 -14.56 17.30
CA LYS A 88 25.75 -13.63 17.83
C LYS A 88 25.32 -12.19 17.60
N LEU A 89 24.94 -11.85 16.35
CA LEU A 89 24.48 -10.51 16.01
C LEU A 89 23.21 -10.13 16.78
N ALA A 90 22.25 -11.06 16.94
CA ALA A 90 21.05 -10.83 17.75
C ALA A 90 21.38 -10.46 19.21
N GLU A 91 22.29 -11.21 19.84
CA GLU A 91 22.74 -10.96 21.22
C GLU A 91 23.53 -9.64 21.35
N GLU A 92 24.35 -9.31 20.36
CA GLU A 92 25.07 -8.03 20.31
C GLU A 92 24.09 -6.86 20.16
N THR A 93 23.10 -6.99 19.28
CA THR A 93 22.08 -5.96 19.05
C THR A 93 21.27 -5.70 20.33
N PHE A 94 20.87 -6.72 21.08
CA PHE A 94 20.21 -6.51 22.38
C PHE A 94 21.05 -5.69 23.35
N LYS A 95 22.34 -6.01 23.48
CA LYS A 95 23.25 -5.26 24.37
C LYS A 95 23.41 -3.80 23.93
N GLU A 96 23.51 -3.58 22.63
CA GLU A 96 23.65 -2.24 22.08
C GLU A 96 22.34 -1.43 22.21
N ILE A 97 21.18 -2.04 22.11
CA ILE A 97 19.88 -1.39 22.37
C ILE A 97 19.86 -0.86 23.82
N ASP A 98 20.21 -1.69 24.81
CA ASP A 98 20.25 -1.27 26.21
C ASP A 98 21.24 -0.10 26.41
N ARG A 99 22.45 -0.20 25.82
CA ARG A 99 23.47 0.84 25.89
C ARG A 99 23.01 2.17 25.26
N ILE A 100 22.42 2.10 24.07
CA ILE A 100 21.99 3.30 23.34
C ILE A 100 20.80 3.96 24.04
N LEU A 101 19.87 3.21 24.59
CA LEU A 101 18.75 3.76 25.36
C LEU A 101 19.20 4.55 26.59
N GLU A 102 20.38 4.26 27.17
CA GLU A 102 20.90 5.05 28.30
C GLU A 102 21.37 6.47 27.87
N ILE A 103 21.78 6.63 26.63
CA ILE A 103 22.34 7.89 26.13
C ILE A 103 21.43 8.64 25.14
N LEU A 104 20.40 7.98 24.63
CA LEU A 104 19.49 8.55 23.62
C LEU A 104 18.58 9.63 24.25
N PRO A 105 18.57 10.88 23.76
CA PRO A 105 17.70 11.93 24.32
C PRO A 105 16.20 11.60 24.24
N THR A 106 15.79 10.82 23.21
CA THR A 106 14.40 10.40 22.98
C THR A 106 14.06 9.05 23.62
N LYS A 107 14.87 8.61 24.60
CA LYS A 107 14.76 7.28 25.22
C LYS A 107 13.38 6.94 25.77
N GLU A 108 12.62 7.91 26.26
CA GLU A 108 11.29 7.66 26.81
C GLU A 108 10.35 7.04 25.75
N THR A 109 10.34 7.63 24.56
CA THR A 109 9.53 7.13 23.45
C THR A 109 10.10 5.84 22.88
N ALA A 110 11.40 5.84 22.55
CA ALA A 110 12.07 4.71 21.94
C ALA A 110 12.05 3.45 22.82
N SER A 111 12.28 3.58 24.13
CA SER A 111 12.24 2.44 25.06
C SER A 111 10.85 1.86 25.22
N THR A 112 9.83 2.70 25.27
CA THR A 112 8.43 2.24 25.35
C THR A 112 8.04 1.50 24.08
N SER A 113 8.35 2.06 22.92
CA SER A 113 8.10 1.44 21.63
C SER A 113 8.84 0.10 21.49
N TRP A 114 10.13 0.08 21.82
CA TRP A 114 10.93 -1.15 21.77
C TRP A 114 10.40 -2.23 22.74
N ARG A 115 10.10 -1.87 23.99
CA ARG A 115 9.55 -2.82 24.97
C ARG A 115 8.24 -3.47 24.50
N ASP A 116 7.35 -2.69 23.90
CA ASP A 116 5.99 -3.12 23.59
C ASP A 116 5.86 -3.70 22.16
N TYR A 117 6.73 -3.30 21.23
CA TYR A 117 6.65 -3.61 19.79
C TYR A 117 8.00 -3.97 19.16
N GLY A 118 9.07 -4.05 19.92
CA GLY A 118 10.38 -4.48 19.46
C GLY A 118 10.50 -6.00 19.40
N GLU A 119 11.12 -6.52 18.34
CA GLU A 119 11.29 -7.97 18.18
C GLU A 119 12.59 -8.28 17.43
N ILE A 120 13.30 -9.34 17.84
CA ILE A 120 14.40 -9.93 17.08
C ILE A 120 14.04 -11.37 16.73
N ILE A 121 13.93 -11.65 15.44
CA ILE A 121 13.59 -12.96 14.87
C ILE A 121 14.86 -13.63 14.39
N LEU A 122 15.18 -14.78 14.96
CA LEU A 122 16.29 -15.62 14.51
C LEU A 122 15.79 -16.66 13.51
N CYS A 123 16.39 -16.67 12.34
CA CYS A 123 16.11 -17.60 11.24
C CYS A 123 17.34 -18.47 10.96
N ASP A 124 17.15 -19.62 10.34
CA ASP A 124 18.24 -20.51 9.97
C ASP A 124 18.82 -20.18 8.58
N THR A 125 17.99 -19.66 7.65
CA THR A 125 18.37 -19.42 6.26
C THR A 125 17.92 -18.03 5.76
N TYR A 126 18.49 -17.56 4.64
CA TYR A 126 18.06 -16.34 3.97
C TYR A 126 16.65 -16.46 3.41
N GLU A 127 16.26 -17.65 2.96
CA GLU A 127 14.92 -17.93 2.46
C GLU A 127 13.86 -17.80 3.56
N GLU A 128 14.19 -18.23 4.77
CA GLU A 128 13.34 -18.05 5.94
C GLU A 128 13.26 -16.57 6.34
N MET A 129 14.41 -15.86 6.35
CA MET A 129 14.43 -14.40 6.59
C MET A 129 13.54 -13.66 5.59
N LEU A 130 13.64 -13.98 4.30
CA LEU A 130 12.82 -13.41 3.23
C LEU A 130 11.33 -13.71 3.43
N SER A 131 11.00 -14.95 3.77
CA SER A 131 9.62 -15.38 4.03
C SER A 131 8.99 -14.59 5.18
N LYS A 132 9.72 -14.45 6.28
CA LYS A 132 9.29 -13.66 7.45
C LYS A 132 9.17 -12.17 7.12
N ALA A 133 10.11 -11.62 6.38
CA ALA A 133 10.08 -10.23 5.95
C ALA A 133 8.83 -9.93 5.09
N ASN A 134 8.52 -10.78 4.10
CA ASN A 134 7.33 -10.64 3.29
C ASN A 134 6.02 -10.85 4.06
N GLU A 135 6.01 -11.71 5.10
CA GLU A 135 4.86 -11.91 5.99
C GLU A 135 4.55 -10.66 6.82
N ILE A 136 5.60 -10.03 7.36
CA ILE A 136 5.49 -8.79 8.16
C ILE A 136 5.13 -7.61 7.26
N ALA A 137 5.75 -7.50 6.08
CA ALA A 137 5.48 -6.46 5.08
C ALA A 137 5.62 -5.04 5.65
N SER A 138 6.74 -4.76 6.30
CA SER A 138 7.02 -3.49 6.98
C SER A 138 7.10 -2.30 6.02
N GLU A 139 6.82 -1.12 6.54
CA GLU A 139 6.94 0.17 5.84
C GLU A 139 8.37 0.40 5.35
N HIS A 140 9.34 0.36 6.27
CA HIS A 140 10.76 0.52 5.97
C HIS A 140 11.46 -0.81 6.17
N VAL A 141 12.21 -1.26 5.17
CA VAL A 141 13.01 -2.48 5.25
C VAL A 141 14.44 -2.18 4.89
N GLN A 142 15.34 -2.29 5.87
CA GLN A 142 16.76 -2.15 5.67
C GLN A 142 17.41 -3.52 5.59
N VAL A 143 18.15 -3.78 4.51
CA VAL A 143 18.87 -5.04 4.28
C VAL A 143 20.35 -4.78 4.36
N MET A 144 21.02 -5.42 5.32
CA MET A 144 22.46 -5.32 5.57
C MET A 144 23.06 -6.73 5.63
N THR A 145 23.15 -7.37 4.50
CA THR A 145 23.62 -8.75 4.36
C THR A 145 24.64 -8.88 3.24
N LYS A 146 25.33 -10.01 3.18
CA LYS A 146 26.17 -10.32 2.02
C LYS A 146 25.36 -10.64 0.75
N LYS A 147 24.02 -10.65 0.82
CA LYS A 147 23.09 -10.96 -0.28
C LYS A 147 22.07 -9.85 -0.52
N ASP A 148 22.44 -8.58 -0.38
CA ASP A 148 21.52 -7.44 -0.52
C ASP A 148 20.78 -7.45 -1.87
N ASP A 149 21.49 -7.69 -2.98
CA ASP A 149 20.89 -7.75 -4.32
C ASP A 149 19.91 -8.93 -4.46
N TRP A 150 20.18 -10.06 -3.81
CA TRP A 150 19.25 -11.19 -3.81
C TRP A 150 17.95 -10.84 -3.06
N PHE A 151 18.03 -10.10 -1.95
CA PHE A 151 16.82 -9.60 -1.29
C PHE A 151 16.06 -8.61 -2.17
N LEU A 152 16.74 -7.71 -2.88
CA LEU A 152 16.11 -6.80 -3.84
C LEU A 152 15.32 -7.54 -4.91
N GLU A 153 15.87 -8.63 -5.44
CA GLU A 153 15.25 -9.43 -6.50
C GLU A 153 14.07 -10.29 -6.01
N ASN A 154 14.05 -10.67 -4.73
CA ASN A 154 13.10 -11.66 -4.21
C ASN A 154 12.07 -11.10 -3.22
N MET A 155 12.30 -9.93 -2.60
CA MET A 155 11.29 -9.31 -1.75
C MET A 155 10.14 -8.74 -2.57
N THR A 156 8.93 -8.95 -2.06
CA THR A 156 7.70 -8.52 -2.74
C THR A 156 6.79 -7.62 -1.88
N SER A 157 7.06 -7.54 -0.58
CA SER A 157 6.13 -6.92 0.37
C SER A 157 6.85 -5.95 1.31
N TYR A 158 6.96 -4.69 0.88
CA TYR A 158 7.60 -3.61 1.64
C TYR A 158 7.10 -2.24 1.14
N GLY A 159 7.29 -1.19 1.95
CA GLY A 159 7.07 0.19 1.52
C GLY A 159 8.29 0.74 0.78
N ALA A 160 9.44 0.77 1.44
CA ALA A 160 10.73 1.13 0.84
C ALA A 160 11.83 0.17 1.29
N LEU A 161 12.76 -0.11 0.39
CA LEU A 161 13.91 -0.99 0.61
C LEU A 161 15.21 -0.17 0.63
N PHE A 162 16.00 -0.35 1.68
CA PHE A 162 17.28 0.31 1.90
C PHE A 162 18.38 -0.75 1.88
N LEU A 163 19.31 -0.67 0.95
CA LEU A 163 20.29 -1.72 0.70
C LEU A 163 21.69 -1.33 1.18
N GLY A 164 22.28 -2.20 1.97
CA GLY A 164 23.64 -2.09 2.49
C GLY A 164 23.77 -1.19 3.70
N ALA A 165 24.81 -1.42 4.48
CA ALA A 165 25.10 -0.72 5.73
C ALA A 165 25.41 0.80 5.56
N ARG A 166 25.64 1.28 4.33
CA ARG A 166 25.83 2.70 4.04
C ARG A 166 24.53 3.47 3.81
N THR A 167 23.42 2.75 3.67
CA THR A 167 22.10 3.31 3.44
C THR A 167 21.28 3.14 4.71
N ASN A 168 20.49 4.13 5.06
CA ASN A 168 19.53 4.03 6.16
C ASN A 168 18.25 4.81 5.89
N VAL A 169 17.24 4.61 6.71
CA VAL A 169 15.94 5.25 6.56
C VAL A 169 16.04 6.77 6.67
N ALA A 170 16.79 7.30 7.63
CA ALA A 170 16.93 8.74 7.83
C ALA A 170 17.52 9.46 6.61
N ASN A 171 18.50 8.83 5.93
CA ASN A 171 19.04 9.37 4.68
C ASN A 171 18.00 9.36 3.55
N GLY A 172 17.20 8.30 3.45
CA GLY A 172 16.10 8.20 2.51
C GLY A 172 15.06 9.30 2.72
N ASP A 173 14.65 9.50 3.94
CA ASP A 173 13.64 10.49 4.30
C ASP A 173 14.09 11.95 4.10
N LYS A 174 15.37 12.21 4.20
CA LYS A 174 15.88 13.60 4.25
C LYS A 174 16.59 14.05 2.98
N VAL A 175 17.41 13.20 2.35
CA VAL A 175 18.40 13.67 1.36
C VAL A 175 18.52 12.82 0.09
N ILE A 176 18.14 11.55 0.07
CA ILE A 176 18.28 10.68 -1.11
C ILE A 176 17.25 11.04 -2.18
N GLY A 177 16.06 11.50 -1.80
CA GLY A 177 15.05 12.04 -2.73
C GLY A 177 14.01 11.04 -3.21
N THR A 178 13.99 9.80 -2.70
CA THR A 178 12.90 8.86 -2.93
C THR A 178 11.64 9.27 -2.16
N ASN A 179 10.48 8.80 -2.60
CA ASN A 179 9.24 9.00 -1.85
C ASN A 179 9.34 8.33 -0.46
N HIS A 180 8.99 9.09 0.59
CA HIS A 180 8.93 8.61 1.96
C HIS A 180 7.51 8.54 2.54
N THR A 181 6.48 8.74 1.71
CA THR A 181 5.07 8.51 2.11
C THR A 181 4.71 7.08 1.79
N LEU A 182 4.92 6.21 2.76
CA LEU A 182 4.97 4.76 2.59
C LEU A 182 3.78 4.05 3.27
N PRO A 183 3.45 2.83 2.85
CA PRO A 183 2.35 2.06 3.40
C PRO A 183 2.75 1.40 4.72
N THR A 184 1.83 1.40 5.70
CA THR A 184 1.96 0.69 6.97
C THR A 184 0.92 -0.42 7.09
N LYS A 185 0.93 -1.17 8.18
CA LYS A 185 -0.06 -2.21 8.52
C LYS A 185 -0.23 -3.23 7.40
N LYS A 186 0.89 -3.75 6.92
CA LYS A 186 0.97 -4.75 5.86
C LYS A 186 0.47 -4.28 4.49
N ALA A 187 0.20 -3.00 4.28
CA ALA A 187 -0.19 -2.48 2.98
C ALA A 187 0.96 -2.55 1.95
N GLY A 188 2.21 -2.74 2.39
CA GLY A 188 3.36 -3.05 1.54
C GLY A 188 3.17 -4.26 0.61
N ARG A 189 2.16 -5.12 0.88
CA ARG A 189 1.80 -6.25 0.02
C ARG A 189 1.11 -5.86 -1.29
N TYR A 190 0.58 -4.67 -1.41
CA TYR A 190 -0.16 -4.24 -2.61
C TYR A 190 0.16 -2.81 -3.08
N THR A 191 0.95 -2.05 -2.33
CA THR A 191 1.36 -0.69 -2.72
C THR A 191 2.73 -0.35 -2.13
N GLY A 192 3.54 0.36 -2.89
CA GLY A 192 4.82 0.92 -2.43
C GLY A 192 4.70 2.37 -1.94
N GLY A 193 3.48 2.89 -1.78
CA GLY A 193 3.24 4.24 -1.28
C GLY A 193 2.86 5.26 -2.35
N LEU A 194 3.20 6.52 -2.10
CA LEU A 194 2.87 7.64 -2.98
C LEU A 194 3.74 7.62 -4.24
N TRP A 195 3.11 7.75 -5.40
CA TRP A 195 3.77 7.85 -6.70
C TRP A 195 2.88 8.63 -7.68
N VAL A 196 3.42 9.01 -8.83
CA VAL A 196 2.72 9.85 -9.82
C VAL A 196 1.39 9.25 -10.27
N GLY A 197 1.28 7.92 -10.34
CA GLY A 197 0.03 7.24 -10.73
C GLY A 197 -1.13 7.46 -9.77
N LYS A 198 -0.89 7.91 -8.52
CA LYS A 198 -1.97 8.25 -7.59
C LYS A 198 -2.75 9.50 -8.04
N PHE A 199 -2.16 10.35 -8.88
CA PHE A 199 -2.77 11.55 -9.44
C PHE A 199 -3.37 11.35 -10.83
N ILE A 200 -3.25 10.14 -11.39
CA ILE A 200 -3.74 9.79 -12.72
C ILE A 200 -5.05 9.02 -12.55
N LYS A 201 -6.09 9.45 -13.29
CA LYS A 201 -7.34 8.70 -13.43
C LYS A 201 -7.39 7.97 -14.75
N THR A 202 -7.84 6.73 -14.72
CA THR A 202 -8.17 5.97 -15.93
C THR A 202 -9.65 6.09 -16.21
N HIS A 203 -9.98 6.38 -17.47
CA HIS A 203 -11.36 6.43 -17.95
C HIS A 203 -11.50 5.50 -19.15
N THR A 204 -12.68 4.90 -19.28
CA THR A 204 -13.03 4.14 -20.48
C THR A 204 -14.06 4.90 -21.28
N TYR A 205 -14.01 4.75 -22.62
CA TYR A 205 -15.07 5.17 -23.52
C TYR A 205 -15.41 4.04 -24.48
N GLN A 206 -16.65 4.04 -24.94
CA GLN A 206 -17.15 3.02 -25.86
C GLN A 206 -17.90 3.72 -27.00
N LYS A 207 -17.64 3.27 -28.24
CA LYS A 207 -18.33 3.76 -29.42
C LYS A 207 -18.53 2.61 -30.43
N ILE A 208 -19.79 2.30 -30.74
CA ILE A 208 -20.14 1.35 -31.78
C ILE A 208 -20.17 2.12 -33.10
N MET A 209 -19.42 1.65 -34.07
CA MET A 209 -19.11 2.42 -35.29
C MET A 209 -20.00 2.06 -36.48
N THR A 210 -20.67 0.90 -36.51
CA THR A 210 -21.51 0.46 -37.63
C THR A 210 -22.85 -0.11 -37.15
N ASP A 211 -23.82 -0.11 -38.03
CA ASP A 211 -25.16 -0.65 -37.76
C ASP A 211 -25.12 -2.17 -37.56
N GLU A 212 -24.25 -2.87 -38.30
CA GLU A 212 -24.04 -4.31 -38.14
C GLU A 212 -23.49 -4.63 -36.75
N ALA A 213 -22.52 -3.86 -36.25
CA ALA A 213 -21.99 -4.02 -34.91
C ALA A 213 -23.03 -3.68 -33.84
N ALA A 214 -23.83 -2.62 -34.06
CA ALA A 214 -24.91 -2.25 -33.13
C ALA A 214 -25.97 -3.36 -33.04
N LYS A 215 -26.33 -3.98 -34.16
CA LYS A 215 -27.22 -5.13 -34.22
C LYS A 215 -26.64 -6.31 -33.45
N LEU A 216 -25.44 -6.74 -33.82
CA LEU A 216 -24.79 -7.92 -33.22
C LEU A 216 -24.62 -7.77 -31.69
N ILE A 217 -24.04 -6.67 -31.24
CA ILE A 217 -23.83 -6.37 -29.81
C ILE A 217 -25.17 -6.25 -29.09
N GLY A 218 -26.15 -5.60 -29.73
CA GLY A 218 -27.51 -5.46 -29.18
C GLY A 218 -28.22 -6.80 -28.99
N GLU A 219 -28.11 -7.74 -29.92
CA GLU A 219 -28.70 -9.08 -29.77
C GLU A 219 -28.13 -9.86 -28.59
N TYR A 220 -26.80 -9.83 -28.40
CA TYR A 220 -26.15 -10.49 -27.26
C TYR A 220 -26.43 -9.77 -25.94
N GLY A 221 -26.35 -8.44 -25.94
CA GLY A 221 -26.64 -7.62 -24.77
C GLY A 221 -28.08 -7.77 -24.28
N SER A 222 -29.05 -7.83 -25.22
CA SER A 222 -30.44 -8.08 -24.90
C SER A 222 -30.63 -9.42 -24.17
N ARG A 223 -30.07 -10.50 -24.71
CA ARG A 223 -30.20 -11.84 -24.14
C ARG A 223 -29.55 -11.94 -22.76
N LEU A 224 -28.35 -11.39 -22.61
CA LEU A 224 -27.66 -11.40 -21.33
C LEU A 224 -28.43 -10.62 -20.28
N SER A 225 -28.84 -9.38 -20.59
CA SER A 225 -29.64 -8.55 -19.68
C SER A 225 -30.97 -9.21 -19.29
N TYR A 226 -31.59 -9.91 -20.24
CA TYR A 226 -32.81 -10.64 -19.97
C TYR A 226 -32.59 -11.82 -19.00
N LEU A 227 -31.48 -12.57 -19.17
CA LEU A 227 -31.09 -13.65 -18.24
C LEU A 227 -30.79 -13.13 -16.83
N GLU A 228 -30.24 -11.93 -16.73
CA GLU A 228 -29.99 -11.25 -15.45
C GLU A 228 -31.28 -10.65 -14.83
N GLY A 229 -32.42 -10.69 -15.54
CA GLY A 229 -33.65 -10.07 -15.08
C GLY A 229 -33.74 -8.55 -15.27
N PHE A 230 -32.78 -7.95 -15.97
CA PHE A 230 -32.75 -6.51 -16.26
C PHE A 230 -33.49 -6.16 -17.56
N ILE A 231 -34.81 -6.20 -17.52
CA ILE A 231 -35.64 -5.98 -18.71
C ILE A 231 -35.44 -4.59 -19.35
N GLY A 232 -35.25 -3.56 -18.54
CA GLY A 232 -34.91 -2.22 -19.03
C GLY A 232 -33.58 -2.18 -19.78
N HIS A 233 -32.55 -2.91 -19.31
CA HIS A 233 -31.27 -3.05 -20.02
C HIS A 233 -31.44 -3.85 -21.33
N ALA A 234 -32.23 -4.92 -21.28
CA ALA A 234 -32.57 -5.67 -22.48
C ALA A 234 -33.23 -4.77 -23.52
N GLU A 235 -34.16 -3.88 -23.12
CA GLU A 235 -34.81 -2.93 -24.02
C GLU A 235 -33.86 -1.85 -24.57
N GLN A 236 -32.84 -1.42 -23.82
CA GLN A 236 -31.78 -0.56 -24.35
C GLN A 236 -31.06 -1.23 -25.52
N CYS A 237 -30.84 -2.52 -25.45
CA CYS A 237 -30.26 -3.32 -26.52
C CYS A 237 -31.29 -3.54 -27.65
N ASN A 238 -32.51 -3.95 -27.35
CA ASN A 238 -33.58 -4.24 -28.31
C ASN A 238 -33.90 -3.06 -29.23
N ILE A 239 -33.94 -1.83 -28.68
CA ILE A 239 -34.19 -0.64 -29.49
C ILE A 239 -33.09 -0.43 -30.55
N ARG A 240 -31.83 -0.79 -30.23
CA ARG A 240 -30.71 -0.72 -31.21
C ARG A 240 -30.84 -1.80 -32.25
N VAL A 241 -31.22 -3.01 -31.89
CA VAL A 241 -31.47 -4.12 -32.81
C VAL A 241 -32.61 -3.78 -33.74
N ARG A 242 -33.72 -3.22 -33.26
CA ARG A 242 -34.84 -2.75 -34.10
C ARG A 242 -34.40 -1.64 -35.06
N ARG A 243 -33.71 -0.62 -34.52
CA ARG A 243 -33.43 0.61 -35.25
C ARG A 243 -32.29 0.48 -36.26
N TYR A 244 -31.22 -0.20 -35.89
CA TYR A 244 -30.02 -0.37 -36.71
C TYR A 244 -29.91 -1.74 -37.37
N GLY A 245 -30.53 -2.75 -36.81
CA GLY A 245 -30.52 -4.11 -37.35
C GLY A 245 -31.74 -4.46 -38.20
N GLY A 246 -32.76 -3.62 -38.19
CA GLY A 246 -34.00 -3.86 -38.95
C GLY A 246 -34.79 -5.09 -38.45
N LEU A 247 -34.48 -5.64 -37.26
CA LEU A 247 -35.16 -6.81 -36.74
C LEU A 247 -36.33 -6.40 -35.85
N ASN A 248 -37.45 -7.11 -36.00
CA ASN A 248 -38.58 -6.93 -35.11
C ASN A 248 -38.36 -7.72 -33.81
N VAL A 249 -37.99 -7.03 -32.73
CA VAL A 249 -37.88 -7.61 -31.39
C VAL A 249 -39.03 -7.10 -30.55
N GLU A 250 -39.87 -8.03 -30.01
CA GLU A 250 -40.96 -7.70 -29.13
C GLU A 250 -40.51 -7.03 -27.85
N TYR A 251 -41.25 -6.01 -27.42
CA TYR A 251 -40.89 -5.27 -26.20
C TYR A 251 -40.95 -6.20 -24.97
N GLY A 252 -39.92 -6.14 -24.12
CA GLY A 252 -39.79 -6.97 -22.92
C GLY A 252 -39.38 -8.42 -23.20
N LYS A 253 -39.06 -8.76 -24.45
CA LYS A 253 -38.55 -10.09 -24.82
C LYS A 253 -37.08 -10.03 -25.23
N PRO A 254 -36.32 -11.12 -25.03
CA PRO A 254 -34.95 -11.16 -25.51
C PRO A 254 -34.92 -11.17 -27.05
N ALA A 255 -33.90 -10.56 -27.62
CA ALA A 255 -33.66 -10.70 -29.06
C ALA A 255 -33.49 -12.16 -29.45
N SER A 256 -34.07 -12.59 -30.58
CA SER A 256 -34.02 -13.99 -31.03
C SER A 256 -32.57 -14.49 -31.15
N LYS A 257 -32.36 -15.78 -30.92
CA LYS A 257 -31.07 -16.41 -31.22
C LYS A 257 -30.75 -16.18 -32.69
N LEU A 258 -29.50 -15.82 -32.94
CA LEU A 258 -28.97 -15.90 -34.32
C LEU A 258 -29.28 -17.34 -34.79
N LYS A 259 -30.02 -17.46 -35.90
CA LYS A 259 -30.07 -18.74 -36.60
C LYS A 259 -28.65 -18.95 -37.15
N ASN A 260 -28.03 -20.07 -36.77
CA ASN A 260 -26.77 -20.54 -37.32
C ASN A 260 -26.88 -20.69 -38.83
#